data_f5bd59c24c43ca331a7d61e7056790b9
#
_entry.id   f5bd59c24c43ca331a7d61e7056790b9
#
_cell.length_a   1.000
_cell.length_b   1.000
_cell.length_c   1.000
_cell.angle_alpha   90.00
_cell.angle_beta   90.00
_cell.angle_gamma   90.00
#
_symmetry.space_group_name_H-M   'P 1'
#
loop_
_entity.id
_entity.type
_entity.pdbx_description
1 polymer ?
#
loop_
_entity_poly.entity_id
_entity_poly.type
_entity_poly.pdbx_seq_one_letter_code
_entity_poly.pdbx_strand_id
1 'polypeptide(L)'
;MNRPQPTDVTKAGVLGTGVIGGAWALHFLRMGMDVVAYDPGPDAREKLLAMVDHIWPTMVKLGLREGASPQRLSFADSLEELATSVQVIQESTPENLEAKRALFAELDRLTPPEVVIISSTSGFAMTDMAVEVAQHAERFVVGHPFNPPYLVPFCEVCGGERTSQAVVDWTAEFYEATEKKVAKMDKELPGFIGNRLQEALWREALHMVANNECSVEDIDKAIAYGPGLRWAIMGHCLTYHLGGGQGGMAHLLDHFEESLKEPWTRLEAPELTQQLKDDMVAGCLSQANGASINELIRERDDCLIRIMQTLQEYREQQGISR
;
A
#
# COMPACT_ATOMS: atom_id res chain seq x y z
N MET A 1 -18.69 -20.27 -8.24
CA MET A 1 -17.25 -20.35 -8.50
C MET A 1 -16.58 -20.87 -7.24
N ASN A 2 -15.69 -21.85 -7.38
CA ASN A 2 -15.07 -22.49 -6.21
C ASN A 2 -13.71 -21.82 -5.90
N ARG A 3 -13.74 -20.49 -5.66
CA ARG A 3 -12.55 -19.72 -5.25
C ARG A 3 -12.09 -20.18 -3.87
N PRO A 4 -10.78 -20.39 -3.62
CA PRO A 4 -10.28 -20.69 -2.29
C PRO A 4 -10.62 -19.54 -1.32
N GLN A 5 -10.75 -19.85 -0.03
CA GLN A 5 -10.82 -18.78 0.96
C GLN A 5 -9.50 -17.98 0.94
N PRO A 6 -9.52 -16.68 1.24
CA PRO A 6 -8.31 -15.85 1.23
C PRO A 6 -7.15 -16.45 2.06
N THR A 7 -7.47 -17.04 3.19
CA THR A 7 -6.50 -17.69 4.11
C THR A 7 -5.97 -19.03 3.61
N ASP A 8 -6.65 -19.66 2.64
CA ASP A 8 -6.31 -20.99 2.12
C ASP A 8 -5.46 -20.90 0.82
N VAL A 9 -5.13 -19.69 0.39
CA VAL A 9 -4.26 -19.48 -0.77
C VAL A 9 -2.84 -19.88 -0.41
N THR A 10 -2.34 -20.89 -1.07
CA THR A 10 -0.98 -21.43 -0.85
C THR A 10 -0.05 -21.23 -2.03
N LYS A 11 -0.59 -20.82 -3.19
CA LYS A 11 0.17 -20.67 -4.43
C LYS A 11 -0.21 -19.39 -5.17
N ALA A 12 0.75 -18.47 -5.29
CA ALA A 12 0.58 -17.19 -5.96
C ALA A 12 1.39 -17.11 -7.26
N GLY A 13 0.80 -16.48 -8.27
CA GLY A 13 1.47 -16.09 -9.50
C GLY A 13 2.00 -14.67 -9.42
N VAL A 14 3.22 -14.45 -9.89
CA VAL A 14 3.78 -13.11 -10.06
C VAL A 14 4.06 -12.87 -11.53
N LEU A 15 3.34 -11.93 -12.12
CA LEU A 15 3.44 -11.55 -13.52
C LEU A 15 4.16 -10.22 -13.67
N GLY A 16 5.34 -10.23 -14.30
CA GLY A 16 6.30 -9.14 -14.28
C GLY A 16 7.17 -9.20 -13.02
N THR A 17 8.47 -9.38 -13.19
CA THR A 17 9.44 -9.66 -12.10
C THR A 17 10.41 -8.51 -11.85
N GLY A 18 10.03 -7.29 -12.25
CA GLY A 18 10.76 -6.07 -11.93
C GLY A 18 10.79 -5.78 -10.43
N VAL A 19 11.14 -4.55 -10.06
CA VAL A 19 11.29 -4.12 -8.65
C VAL A 19 10.07 -4.47 -7.79
N ILE A 20 8.86 -4.20 -8.29
CA ILE A 20 7.62 -4.43 -7.53
C ILE A 20 7.23 -5.90 -7.53
N GLY A 21 7.22 -6.56 -8.70
CA GLY A 21 6.86 -7.97 -8.77
C GLY A 21 7.85 -8.89 -8.07
N GLY A 22 9.15 -8.61 -8.19
CA GLY A 22 10.17 -9.34 -7.42
C GLY A 22 10.00 -9.16 -5.91
N ALA A 23 9.62 -7.97 -5.47
CA ALA A 23 9.33 -7.69 -4.07
C ALA A 23 8.03 -8.40 -3.57
N TRP A 24 7.03 -8.55 -4.44
CA TRP A 24 5.86 -9.40 -4.15
C TRP A 24 6.22 -10.88 -4.06
N ALA A 25 7.08 -11.38 -4.96
CA ALA A 25 7.58 -12.76 -4.88
C ALA A 25 8.25 -13.02 -3.52
N LEU A 26 9.16 -12.13 -3.09
CA LEU A 26 9.80 -12.21 -1.78
C LEU A 26 8.79 -12.20 -0.62
N HIS A 27 7.78 -11.35 -0.71
CA HIS A 27 6.73 -11.29 0.30
C HIS A 27 5.98 -12.60 0.42
N PHE A 28 5.49 -13.16 -0.68
CA PHE A 28 4.75 -14.43 -0.67
C PHE A 28 5.62 -15.61 -0.25
N LEU A 29 6.90 -15.67 -0.67
CA LEU A 29 7.86 -16.68 -0.19
C LEU A 29 8.07 -16.61 1.32
N ARG A 30 8.18 -15.38 1.88
CA ARG A 30 8.27 -15.16 3.34
C ARG A 30 7.04 -15.66 4.07
N MET A 31 5.87 -15.57 3.44
CA MET A 31 4.61 -16.07 3.96
C MET A 31 4.42 -17.59 3.82
N GLY A 32 5.42 -18.31 3.30
CA GLY A 32 5.37 -19.77 3.14
C GLY A 32 4.58 -20.24 1.92
N MET A 33 4.28 -19.35 0.99
CA MET A 33 3.53 -19.70 -0.23
C MET A 33 4.47 -20.22 -1.33
N ASP A 34 3.95 -21.08 -2.21
CA ASP A 34 4.57 -21.36 -3.49
C ASP A 34 4.40 -20.16 -4.42
N VAL A 35 5.46 -19.77 -5.10
CA VAL A 35 5.44 -18.67 -6.05
C VAL A 35 5.81 -19.15 -7.44
N VAL A 36 4.95 -18.88 -8.41
CA VAL A 36 5.23 -19.10 -9.84
C VAL A 36 5.42 -17.72 -10.46
N ALA A 37 6.61 -17.45 -10.98
CA ALA A 37 6.95 -16.18 -11.62
C ALA A 37 6.95 -16.32 -13.15
N TYR A 38 6.46 -15.32 -13.85
CA TYR A 38 6.57 -15.19 -15.30
C TYR A 38 6.89 -13.76 -15.70
N ASP A 39 7.91 -13.61 -16.52
CA ASP A 39 8.30 -12.34 -17.15
C ASP A 39 8.99 -12.66 -18.48
N PRO A 40 8.52 -12.13 -19.62
CA PRO A 40 9.12 -12.39 -20.94
C PRO A 40 10.40 -11.58 -21.19
N GLY A 41 10.79 -10.71 -20.24
CA GLY A 41 11.98 -9.87 -20.38
C GLY A 41 13.29 -10.67 -20.35
N PRO A 42 14.33 -10.14 -21.00
CA PRO A 42 15.64 -10.81 -21.00
C PRO A 42 16.24 -10.87 -19.60
N ASP A 43 16.81 -12.03 -19.25
CA ASP A 43 17.45 -12.31 -17.96
C ASP A 43 16.54 -12.10 -16.74
N ALA A 44 15.21 -12.11 -16.93
CA ALA A 44 14.25 -11.85 -15.86
C ALA A 44 14.34 -12.90 -14.74
N ARG A 45 14.54 -14.17 -15.09
CA ARG A 45 14.74 -15.28 -14.16
C ARG A 45 15.99 -15.07 -13.30
N GLU A 46 17.11 -14.80 -13.93
CA GLU A 46 18.41 -14.59 -13.27
C GLU A 46 18.37 -13.36 -12.34
N LYS A 47 17.76 -12.28 -12.81
CA LYS A 47 17.57 -11.05 -12.03
C LYS A 47 16.71 -11.28 -10.79
N LEU A 48 15.60 -12.04 -10.93
CA LEU A 48 14.74 -12.36 -9.80
C LEU A 48 15.45 -13.26 -8.78
N LEU A 49 16.17 -14.29 -9.25
CA LEU A 49 16.95 -15.17 -8.35
C LEU A 49 18.01 -14.38 -7.59
N ALA A 50 18.75 -13.50 -8.27
CA ALA A 50 19.75 -12.64 -7.63
C ALA A 50 19.10 -11.67 -6.61
N MET A 51 17.92 -11.13 -6.90
CA MET A 51 17.16 -10.30 -5.98
C MET A 51 16.72 -11.09 -4.74
N VAL A 52 16.22 -12.31 -4.93
CA VAL A 52 15.80 -13.18 -3.83
C VAL A 52 17.00 -13.51 -2.93
N ASP A 53 18.12 -13.95 -3.49
CA ASP A 53 19.33 -14.26 -2.72
C ASP A 53 19.84 -13.04 -1.94
N HIS A 54 19.84 -11.88 -2.56
CA HIS A 54 20.32 -10.64 -1.92
C HIS A 54 19.43 -10.17 -0.77
N ILE A 55 18.10 -10.28 -0.92
CA ILE A 55 17.14 -9.71 0.04
C ILE A 55 16.69 -10.75 1.09
N TRP A 56 16.85 -12.04 0.84
CA TRP A 56 16.38 -13.09 1.77
C TRP A 56 16.89 -12.92 3.22
N PRO A 57 18.14 -12.49 3.48
CA PRO A 57 18.58 -12.20 4.86
C PRO A 57 17.71 -11.14 5.56
N THR A 58 17.17 -10.19 4.82
CA THR A 58 16.21 -9.20 5.35
C THR A 58 14.87 -9.86 5.70
N MET A 59 14.40 -10.82 4.89
CA MET A 59 13.18 -11.59 5.21
C MET A 59 13.35 -12.40 6.50
N VAL A 60 14.52 -13.00 6.71
CA VAL A 60 14.84 -13.71 7.96
C VAL A 60 14.77 -12.76 9.17
N LYS A 61 15.29 -11.55 9.06
CA LYS A 61 15.22 -10.54 10.14
C LYS A 61 13.78 -10.08 10.42
N LEU A 62 12.94 -9.99 9.38
CA LEU A 62 11.52 -9.64 9.52
C LEU A 62 10.68 -10.76 10.16
N GLY A 63 11.22 -11.97 10.22
CA GLY A 63 10.52 -13.16 10.68
C GLY A 63 9.85 -13.91 9.52
N LEU A 64 10.13 -15.19 9.44
CA LEU A 64 9.58 -16.11 8.45
C LEU A 64 8.34 -16.80 8.99
N ARG A 65 7.32 -16.98 8.14
CA ARG A 65 6.19 -17.89 8.43
C ARG A 65 6.63 -19.35 8.28
N GLU A 66 5.89 -20.25 8.87
CA GLU A 66 6.10 -21.70 8.72
C GLU A 66 6.13 -22.07 7.24
N GLY A 67 7.10 -22.86 6.83
CA GLY A 67 7.30 -23.28 5.45
C GLY A 67 7.94 -22.23 4.53
N ALA A 68 8.27 -21.04 5.02
CA ALA A 68 8.93 -20.00 4.20
C ALA A 68 10.28 -20.46 3.69
N SER A 69 10.49 -20.35 2.38
CA SER A 69 11.74 -20.76 1.73
C SER A 69 11.88 -20.14 0.34
N PRO A 70 13.08 -19.70 -0.07
CA PRO A 70 13.35 -19.25 -1.44
C PRO A 70 13.22 -20.39 -2.47
N GLN A 71 13.35 -21.66 -2.05
CA GLN A 71 13.18 -22.84 -2.90
C GLN A 71 11.74 -23.08 -3.36
N ARG A 72 10.77 -22.33 -2.80
CA ARG A 72 9.37 -22.35 -3.24
C ARG A 72 9.10 -21.44 -4.45
N LEU A 73 10.15 -20.76 -4.96
CA LEU A 73 10.10 -20.01 -6.19
C LEU A 73 10.28 -20.94 -7.38
N SER A 74 9.36 -20.87 -8.32
CA SER A 74 9.41 -21.53 -9.62
C SER A 74 9.09 -20.54 -10.74
N PHE A 75 9.30 -20.96 -11.99
CA PHE A 75 9.09 -20.10 -13.16
C PHE A 75 8.21 -20.82 -14.15
N ALA A 76 7.23 -20.11 -14.69
CA ALA A 76 6.47 -20.55 -15.84
C ALA A 76 7.22 -20.21 -17.14
N ASP A 77 7.10 -21.07 -18.15
CA ASP A 77 7.68 -20.84 -19.48
C ASP A 77 6.73 -20.05 -20.41
N SER A 78 5.47 -19.89 -20.00
CA SER A 78 4.45 -19.11 -20.72
C SER A 78 3.45 -18.44 -19.79
N LEU A 79 2.73 -17.44 -20.32
CA LEU A 79 1.63 -16.79 -19.62
C LEU A 79 0.49 -17.79 -19.31
N GLU A 80 0.22 -18.72 -20.22
CA GLU A 80 -0.79 -19.76 -20.04
C GLU A 80 -0.42 -20.72 -18.89
N GLU A 81 0.83 -21.12 -18.80
CA GLU A 81 1.30 -21.95 -17.68
C GLU A 81 1.17 -21.23 -16.35
N LEU A 82 1.56 -19.95 -16.26
CA LEU A 82 1.32 -19.13 -15.08
C LEU A 82 -0.17 -19.10 -14.74
N ALA A 83 -1.00 -18.69 -15.71
CA ALA A 83 -2.43 -18.43 -15.54
C ALA A 83 -3.22 -19.66 -15.05
N THR A 84 -2.80 -20.86 -15.45
CA THR A 84 -3.48 -22.14 -15.14
C THR A 84 -2.93 -22.86 -13.91
N SER A 85 -1.79 -22.41 -13.37
CA SER A 85 -1.08 -23.12 -12.30
C SER A 85 -1.21 -22.51 -10.90
N VAL A 86 -1.89 -21.36 -10.75
CA VAL A 86 -1.93 -20.56 -9.52
C VAL A 86 -3.33 -20.25 -9.05
N GLN A 87 -3.47 -19.80 -7.81
CA GLN A 87 -4.76 -19.48 -7.16
C GLN A 87 -5.06 -17.97 -7.17
N VAL A 88 -4.04 -17.14 -7.34
CA VAL A 88 -4.11 -15.68 -7.45
C VAL A 88 -2.96 -15.19 -8.32
N ILE A 89 -3.16 -14.12 -9.08
CA ILE A 89 -2.10 -13.49 -9.88
C ILE A 89 -1.89 -12.06 -9.39
N GLN A 90 -0.66 -11.75 -9.02
CA GLN A 90 -0.18 -10.39 -8.77
C GLN A 90 0.52 -9.87 -10.03
N GLU A 91 -0.11 -8.97 -10.75
CA GLU A 91 0.42 -8.35 -11.97
C GLU A 91 1.24 -7.10 -11.60
N SER A 92 2.45 -7.02 -12.10
CA SER A 92 3.41 -5.92 -11.87
C SER A 92 4.20 -5.61 -13.15
N THR A 93 3.53 -5.66 -14.30
CA THR A 93 4.14 -5.30 -15.60
C THR A 93 4.32 -3.78 -15.74
N PRO A 94 5.10 -3.31 -16.72
CA PRO A 94 5.33 -1.88 -16.92
C PRO A 94 4.04 -1.05 -17.01
N GLU A 95 4.11 0.19 -16.52
CA GLU A 95 2.99 1.11 -16.43
C GLU A 95 2.64 1.70 -17.80
N ASN A 96 2.02 0.88 -18.63
CA ASN A 96 1.55 1.22 -19.97
C ASN A 96 0.11 0.71 -20.15
N LEU A 97 -0.85 1.63 -20.30
CA LEU A 97 -2.27 1.32 -20.32
C LEU A 97 -2.66 0.36 -21.46
N GLU A 98 -2.16 0.60 -22.66
CA GLU A 98 -2.49 -0.24 -23.84
C GLU A 98 -1.95 -1.68 -23.66
N ALA A 99 -0.73 -1.81 -23.16
CA ALA A 99 -0.14 -3.12 -22.88
C ALA A 99 -0.93 -3.85 -21.77
N LYS A 100 -1.38 -3.14 -20.73
CA LYS A 100 -2.18 -3.73 -19.66
C LYS A 100 -3.56 -4.15 -20.14
N ARG A 101 -4.22 -3.40 -21.03
CA ARG A 101 -5.50 -3.77 -21.67
C ARG A 101 -5.37 -5.10 -22.44
N ALA A 102 -4.39 -5.18 -23.33
CA ALA A 102 -4.14 -6.39 -24.10
C ALA A 102 -3.81 -7.60 -23.20
N LEU A 103 -2.97 -7.38 -22.19
CA LEU A 103 -2.61 -8.42 -21.21
C LEU A 103 -3.83 -8.88 -20.40
N PHE A 104 -4.70 -7.99 -19.96
CA PHE A 104 -5.88 -8.35 -19.17
C PHE A 104 -6.92 -9.08 -20.00
N ALA A 105 -7.09 -8.71 -21.28
CA ALA A 105 -7.93 -9.47 -22.22
C ALA A 105 -7.38 -10.88 -22.45
N GLU A 106 -6.06 -11.06 -22.50
CA GLU A 106 -5.43 -12.37 -22.62
C GLU A 106 -5.55 -13.18 -21.32
N LEU A 107 -5.28 -12.59 -20.16
CA LEU A 107 -5.47 -13.24 -18.86
C LEU A 107 -6.91 -13.70 -18.64
N ASP A 108 -7.89 -12.92 -19.09
CA ASP A 108 -9.31 -13.29 -18.99
C ASP A 108 -9.61 -14.61 -19.72
N ARG A 109 -8.99 -14.82 -20.88
CA ARG A 109 -9.16 -16.06 -21.68
C ARG A 109 -8.43 -17.26 -21.13
N LEU A 110 -7.25 -17.04 -20.53
CA LEU A 110 -6.34 -18.11 -20.10
C LEU A 110 -6.61 -18.58 -18.68
N THR A 111 -7.03 -17.67 -17.81
CA THR A 111 -7.10 -17.90 -16.37
C THR A 111 -8.45 -18.50 -15.97
N PRO A 112 -8.49 -19.56 -15.14
CA PRO A 112 -9.75 -20.07 -14.58
C PRO A 112 -10.54 -18.96 -13.85
N PRO A 113 -11.89 -18.98 -13.94
CA PRO A 113 -12.73 -17.88 -13.47
C PRO A 113 -12.67 -17.64 -11.94
N GLU A 114 -12.23 -18.60 -11.15
CA GLU A 114 -12.03 -18.47 -9.72
C GLU A 114 -10.77 -17.70 -9.34
N VAL A 115 -9.77 -17.62 -10.20
CA VAL A 115 -8.50 -16.92 -9.93
C VAL A 115 -8.68 -15.43 -9.99
N VAL A 116 -8.32 -14.72 -8.93
CA VAL A 116 -8.33 -13.25 -8.87
C VAL A 116 -7.06 -12.69 -9.53
N ILE A 117 -7.23 -11.64 -10.33
CA ILE A 117 -6.13 -10.94 -10.99
C ILE A 117 -5.99 -9.57 -10.34
N ILE A 118 -4.87 -9.33 -9.66
CA ILE A 118 -4.60 -8.14 -8.87
C ILE A 118 -3.50 -7.34 -9.54
N SER A 119 -3.74 -6.08 -9.88
CA SER A 119 -2.74 -5.20 -10.48
C SER A 119 -2.03 -4.34 -9.46
N SER A 120 -0.71 -4.26 -9.54
CA SER A 120 0.14 -3.34 -8.78
C SER A 120 0.23 -1.94 -9.39
N THR A 121 -0.64 -1.58 -10.32
CA THR A 121 -0.60 -0.24 -10.93
C THR A 121 -0.58 0.85 -9.87
N SER A 122 0.17 1.93 -10.13
CA SER A 122 0.26 3.07 -9.23
C SER A 122 -0.66 4.23 -9.61
N GLY A 123 -1.31 4.17 -10.79
CA GLY A 123 -2.08 5.31 -11.28
C GLY A 123 -3.27 4.99 -12.17
N PHE A 124 -3.33 3.82 -12.81
CA PHE A 124 -4.46 3.50 -13.70
C PHE A 124 -5.67 2.98 -12.94
N ALA A 125 -6.85 3.42 -13.36
CA ALA A 125 -8.11 2.85 -12.91
C ALA A 125 -8.27 1.41 -13.44
N MET A 126 -8.81 0.51 -12.63
CA MET A 126 -9.13 -0.84 -13.09
C MET A 126 -10.17 -0.82 -14.20
N THR A 127 -11.10 0.12 -14.17
CA THR A 127 -12.09 0.36 -15.24
C THR A 127 -11.41 0.57 -16.59
N ASP A 128 -10.35 1.39 -16.64
CA ASP A 128 -9.64 1.68 -17.88
C ASP A 128 -8.78 0.51 -18.36
N MET A 129 -8.17 -0.23 -17.43
CA MET A 129 -7.34 -1.39 -17.75
C MET A 129 -8.17 -2.59 -18.21
N ALA A 130 -9.37 -2.79 -17.62
CA ALA A 130 -10.21 -3.95 -17.90
C ALA A 130 -11.23 -3.72 -19.02
N VAL A 131 -11.14 -2.65 -19.81
CA VAL A 131 -12.10 -2.30 -20.86
C VAL A 131 -12.26 -3.40 -21.91
N GLU A 132 -11.18 -4.11 -22.24
CA GLU A 132 -11.17 -5.20 -23.23
C GLU A 132 -11.44 -6.59 -22.63
N VAL A 133 -11.58 -6.70 -21.31
CA VAL A 133 -11.94 -7.95 -20.63
C VAL A 133 -13.38 -8.33 -20.98
N ALA A 134 -13.57 -9.50 -21.59
CA ALA A 134 -14.86 -9.87 -22.19
C ALA A 134 -15.71 -10.80 -21.33
N GLN A 135 -15.10 -11.70 -20.53
CA GLN A 135 -15.79 -12.82 -19.87
C GLN A 135 -15.99 -12.58 -18.37
N HIS A 136 -14.91 -12.30 -17.64
CA HIS A 136 -14.85 -12.31 -16.17
C HIS A 136 -14.21 -11.06 -15.59
N ALA A 137 -14.67 -9.88 -15.98
CA ALA A 137 -14.14 -8.60 -15.50
C ALA A 137 -14.36 -8.40 -13.98
N GLU A 138 -15.31 -9.12 -13.40
CA GLU A 138 -15.65 -9.05 -11.98
C GLU A 138 -14.51 -9.52 -11.05
N ARG A 139 -13.48 -10.20 -11.58
CA ARG A 139 -12.33 -10.74 -10.81
C ARG A 139 -11.03 -9.92 -10.93
N PHE A 140 -11.06 -8.83 -11.68
CA PHE A 140 -9.93 -7.91 -11.80
C PHE A 140 -10.02 -6.79 -10.78
N VAL A 141 -8.92 -6.53 -10.07
CA VAL A 141 -8.90 -5.57 -8.97
C VAL A 141 -7.52 -4.90 -8.86
N VAL A 142 -7.47 -3.67 -8.40
CA VAL A 142 -6.20 -3.03 -8.03
C VAL A 142 -5.81 -3.46 -6.62
N GLY A 143 -4.53 -3.82 -6.46
CA GLY A 143 -3.87 -4.04 -5.18
C GLY A 143 -2.55 -3.28 -5.18
N HIS A 144 -2.60 -1.96 -4.94
CA HIS A 144 -1.47 -1.04 -5.01
C HIS A 144 -0.59 -1.13 -3.76
N PRO A 145 0.66 -1.62 -3.86
CA PRO A 145 1.58 -1.67 -2.74
C PRO A 145 2.38 -0.37 -2.61
N PHE A 146 2.96 -0.17 -1.43
CA PHE A 146 4.07 0.76 -1.27
C PHE A 146 5.41 0.04 -1.37
N ASN A 147 6.37 0.66 -2.05
CA ASN A 147 7.67 0.08 -2.34
C ASN A 147 8.61 0.16 -1.11
N PRO A 148 9.30 -0.92 -0.73
CA PRO A 148 9.19 -2.27 -1.28
C PRO A 148 8.06 -3.09 -0.60
N PRO A 149 7.25 -3.83 -1.38
CA PRO A 149 6.14 -4.63 -0.86
C PRO A 149 6.51 -5.60 0.25
N TYR A 150 7.70 -6.18 0.26
CA TYR A 150 8.14 -7.12 1.30
C TYR A 150 8.39 -6.45 2.66
N LEU A 151 8.59 -5.12 2.71
CA LEU A 151 8.93 -4.38 3.93
C LEU A 151 7.79 -3.45 4.36
N VAL A 152 7.24 -2.66 3.42
CA VAL A 152 6.14 -1.74 3.70
C VAL A 152 4.83 -2.50 3.74
N PRO A 153 4.13 -2.55 4.89
CA PRO A 153 2.94 -3.38 5.01
C PRO A 153 1.72 -2.79 4.31
N PHE A 154 1.69 -1.51 4.01
CA PHE A 154 0.53 -0.83 3.45
C PHE A 154 0.21 -1.29 2.03
N CYS A 155 -1.07 -1.51 1.75
CA CYS A 155 -1.59 -1.85 0.44
C CYS A 155 -2.99 -1.25 0.26
N GLU A 156 -3.30 -0.74 -0.93
CA GLU A 156 -4.60 -0.16 -1.27
C GLU A 156 -5.35 -1.10 -2.19
N VAL A 157 -6.61 -1.38 -1.89
CA VAL A 157 -7.47 -2.23 -2.72
C VAL A 157 -8.61 -1.42 -3.29
N CYS A 158 -8.74 -1.43 -4.62
CA CYS A 158 -9.78 -0.71 -5.33
C CYS A 158 -10.34 -1.54 -6.48
N GLY A 159 -11.65 -1.67 -6.55
CA GLY A 159 -12.33 -2.25 -7.71
C GLY A 159 -12.59 -1.21 -8.79
N GLY A 160 -12.69 -1.64 -10.06
CA GLY A 160 -13.29 -0.87 -11.14
C GLY A 160 -14.80 -1.05 -11.21
N GLU A 161 -15.44 -0.36 -12.17
CA GLU A 161 -16.90 -0.42 -12.37
C GLU A 161 -17.45 -1.85 -12.55
N ARG A 162 -16.66 -2.74 -13.13
CA ARG A 162 -17.04 -4.14 -13.39
C ARG A 162 -16.54 -5.12 -12.35
N THR A 163 -15.70 -4.69 -11.40
CA THR A 163 -15.19 -5.53 -10.32
C THR A 163 -16.31 -5.84 -9.31
N SER A 164 -16.46 -7.11 -8.93
CA SER A 164 -17.44 -7.43 -7.89
C SER A 164 -16.95 -7.04 -6.50
N GLN A 165 -17.85 -6.58 -5.64
CA GLN A 165 -17.51 -6.27 -4.24
C GLN A 165 -16.93 -7.49 -3.53
N ALA A 166 -17.40 -8.69 -3.84
CA ALA A 166 -16.86 -9.93 -3.28
C ALA A 166 -15.38 -10.16 -3.63
N VAL A 167 -14.90 -9.68 -4.78
CA VAL A 167 -13.48 -9.73 -5.17
C VAL A 167 -12.67 -8.69 -4.42
N VAL A 168 -13.21 -7.48 -4.25
CA VAL A 168 -12.56 -6.43 -3.44
C VAL A 168 -12.36 -6.91 -1.99
N ASP A 169 -13.41 -7.47 -1.39
CA ASP A 169 -13.36 -7.99 -0.01
C ASP A 169 -12.41 -9.17 0.10
N TRP A 170 -12.50 -10.14 -0.81
CA TRP A 170 -11.59 -11.29 -0.89
C TRP A 170 -10.11 -10.86 -1.00
N THR A 171 -9.82 -9.85 -1.84
CA THR A 171 -8.46 -9.35 -2.03
C THR A 171 -7.93 -8.66 -0.77
N ALA A 172 -8.78 -7.89 -0.10
CA ALA A 172 -8.41 -7.27 1.16
C ALA A 172 -8.09 -8.33 2.22
N GLU A 173 -8.94 -9.33 2.39
CA GLU A 173 -8.71 -10.44 3.33
C GLU A 173 -7.46 -11.26 2.97
N PHE A 174 -7.21 -11.51 1.69
CA PHE A 174 -6.00 -12.18 1.22
C PHE A 174 -4.73 -11.40 1.61
N TYR A 175 -4.72 -10.10 1.39
CA TYR A 175 -3.59 -9.29 1.79
C TYR A 175 -3.43 -9.22 3.32
N GLU A 176 -4.51 -9.10 4.07
CA GLU A 176 -4.45 -9.12 5.53
C GLU A 176 -3.95 -10.47 6.07
N ALA A 177 -4.35 -11.58 5.47
CA ALA A 177 -3.84 -12.93 5.80
C ALA A 177 -2.33 -13.06 5.53
N THR A 178 -1.80 -12.25 4.58
CA THR A 178 -0.36 -12.14 4.29
C THR A 178 0.32 -10.97 5.04
N GLU A 179 -0.25 -10.51 6.16
CA GLU A 179 0.31 -9.46 7.04
C GLU A 179 0.33 -8.05 6.43
N LYS A 180 -0.40 -7.79 5.36
CA LYS A 180 -0.58 -6.43 4.86
C LYS A 180 -1.57 -5.64 5.71
N LYS A 181 -1.43 -4.31 5.65
CA LYS A 181 -2.38 -3.34 6.21
C LYS A 181 -3.15 -2.72 5.05
N VAL A 182 -4.40 -3.12 4.91
CA VAL A 182 -5.19 -2.79 3.73
C VAL A 182 -6.05 -1.56 3.96
N ALA A 183 -6.00 -0.63 2.99
CA ALA A 183 -7.00 0.41 2.82
C ALA A 183 -7.90 0.06 1.64
N LYS A 184 -9.18 -0.19 1.88
CA LYS A 184 -10.18 -0.36 0.81
C LYS A 184 -10.67 1.00 0.35
N MET A 185 -10.80 1.17 -0.97
CA MET A 185 -11.32 2.38 -1.58
C MET A 185 -12.68 2.08 -2.22
N ASP A 186 -13.66 2.93 -1.92
CA ASP A 186 -15.03 2.80 -2.46
C ASP A 186 -15.14 3.34 -3.89
N LYS A 187 -14.14 4.09 -4.36
CA LYS A 187 -14.10 4.70 -5.68
C LYS A 187 -12.69 4.69 -6.24
N GLU A 188 -12.60 4.57 -7.54
CA GLU A 188 -11.35 4.80 -8.27
C GLU A 188 -10.96 6.27 -8.16
N LEU A 189 -9.77 6.53 -7.60
CA LEU A 189 -9.22 7.86 -7.45
C LEU A 189 -7.86 7.92 -8.15
N PRO A 190 -7.58 8.91 -9.00
CA PRO A 190 -6.26 9.10 -9.56
C PRO A 190 -5.20 9.19 -8.47
N GLY A 191 -4.16 8.34 -8.54
CA GLY A 191 -3.07 8.30 -7.57
C GLY A 191 -3.43 7.67 -6.21
N PHE A 192 -4.63 7.09 -6.06
CA PHE A 192 -5.10 6.42 -4.84
C PHE A 192 -4.97 7.32 -3.57
N ILE A 193 -5.01 6.76 -2.37
CA ILE A 193 -4.93 7.56 -1.13
C ILE A 193 -3.49 7.95 -0.82
N GLY A 194 -2.60 6.96 -0.76
CA GLY A 194 -1.25 7.16 -0.25
C GLY A 194 -0.41 8.05 -1.16
N ASN A 195 -0.46 7.85 -2.48
CA ASN A 195 0.24 8.71 -3.43
C ASN A 195 -0.27 10.15 -3.38
N ARG A 196 -1.58 10.36 -3.24
CA ARG A 196 -2.16 11.71 -3.14
C ARG A 196 -1.68 12.45 -1.90
N LEU A 197 -1.63 11.77 -0.76
CA LEU A 197 -1.12 12.36 0.49
C LEU A 197 0.37 12.67 0.37
N GLN A 198 1.15 11.76 -0.20
CA GLN A 198 2.57 11.97 -0.43
C GLN A 198 2.82 13.10 -1.43
N GLU A 199 2.04 13.17 -2.51
CA GLU A 199 2.14 14.23 -3.52
C GLU A 199 1.80 15.62 -2.96
N ALA A 200 0.84 15.72 -2.04
CA ALA A 200 0.52 16.98 -1.38
C ALA A 200 1.72 17.54 -0.60
N LEU A 201 2.43 16.69 0.15
CA LEU A 201 3.65 17.06 0.86
C LEU A 201 4.78 17.41 -0.12
N TRP A 202 4.93 16.62 -1.19
CA TRP A 202 5.98 16.84 -2.19
C TRP A 202 5.82 18.16 -2.92
N ARG A 203 4.59 18.51 -3.32
CA ARG A 203 4.31 19.81 -3.98
C ARG A 203 4.69 20.98 -3.09
N GLU A 204 4.31 20.94 -1.82
CA GLU A 204 4.65 22.01 -0.90
C GLU A 204 6.16 22.11 -0.68
N ALA A 205 6.85 20.97 -0.54
CA ALA A 205 8.31 20.94 -0.45
C ALA A 205 9.00 21.58 -1.66
N LEU A 206 8.54 21.24 -2.88
CA LEU A 206 9.06 21.85 -4.11
C LEU A 206 8.83 23.36 -4.16
N HIS A 207 7.68 23.86 -3.74
CA HIS A 207 7.40 25.29 -3.66
C HIS A 207 8.33 26.00 -2.68
N MET A 208 8.55 25.44 -1.48
CA MET A 208 9.45 26.00 -0.47
C MET A 208 10.87 26.13 -0.99
N VAL A 209 11.37 25.11 -1.67
CA VAL A 209 12.73 25.14 -2.27
C VAL A 209 12.80 26.12 -3.44
N ALA A 210 11.82 26.08 -4.33
CA ALA A 210 11.80 26.96 -5.52
C ALA A 210 11.75 28.46 -5.15
N ASN A 211 11.10 28.79 -4.04
CA ASN A 211 10.98 30.17 -3.56
C ASN A 211 12.10 30.57 -2.57
N ASN A 212 13.09 29.70 -2.33
CA ASN A 212 14.16 29.90 -1.34
C ASN A 212 13.62 30.19 0.09
N GLU A 213 12.54 29.54 0.47
CA GLU A 213 11.91 29.72 1.80
C GLU A 213 12.64 28.91 2.87
N CYS A 214 13.16 27.74 2.55
CA CYS A 214 13.99 26.90 3.42
C CYS A 214 14.83 25.90 2.63
N SER A 215 15.76 25.24 3.31
CA SER A 215 16.59 24.18 2.70
C SER A 215 15.87 22.84 2.63
N VAL A 216 16.31 21.95 1.73
CA VAL A 216 15.86 20.56 1.66
C VAL A 216 16.08 19.85 3.00
N GLU A 217 17.22 20.11 3.66
CA GLU A 217 17.55 19.54 4.97
C GLU A 217 16.56 19.97 6.06
N ASP A 218 16.11 21.23 6.05
CA ASP A 218 15.14 21.72 7.03
C ASP A 218 13.74 21.17 6.79
N ILE A 219 13.34 20.96 5.51
CA ILE A 219 12.10 20.26 5.15
C ILE A 219 12.13 18.84 5.70
N ASP A 220 13.21 18.08 5.45
CA ASP A 220 13.35 16.71 5.92
C ASP A 220 13.36 16.63 7.45
N LYS A 221 14.06 17.56 8.14
CA LYS A 221 14.01 17.67 9.61
C LYS A 221 12.59 17.94 10.10
N ALA A 222 11.87 18.86 9.47
CA ALA A 222 10.51 19.19 9.87
C ALA A 222 9.59 17.98 9.80
N ILE A 223 9.69 17.16 8.74
CA ILE A 223 8.90 15.95 8.61
C ILE A 223 9.40 14.85 9.55
N ALA A 224 10.69 14.53 9.54
CA ALA A 224 11.22 13.38 10.27
C ALA A 224 11.12 13.51 11.79
N TYR A 225 11.34 14.70 12.32
CA TYR A 225 11.32 14.98 13.77
C TYR A 225 10.03 15.66 14.26
N GLY A 226 9.16 16.06 13.34
CA GLY A 226 7.87 16.67 13.62
C GLY A 226 6.73 15.66 13.46
N PRO A 227 5.84 15.87 12.48
CA PRO A 227 4.66 15.03 12.29
C PRO A 227 4.97 13.59 11.95
N GLY A 228 6.06 13.31 11.23
CA GLY A 228 6.40 11.97 10.77
C GLY A 228 6.59 10.94 11.90
N LEU A 229 7.14 11.35 13.05
CA LEU A 229 7.25 10.46 14.22
C LEU A 229 5.87 9.97 14.69
N ARG A 230 4.88 10.84 14.68
CA ARG A 230 3.51 10.51 15.12
C ARG A 230 2.78 9.68 14.07
N TRP A 231 3.00 9.98 12.78
CA TRP A 231 2.33 9.28 11.69
C TRP A 231 2.70 7.80 11.58
N ALA A 232 3.90 7.44 12.01
CA ALA A 232 4.31 6.03 12.08
C ALA A 232 3.48 5.22 13.10
N ILE A 233 2.83 5.90 14.07
CA ILE A 233 2.08 5.26 15.15
C ILE A 233 0.58 5.27 14.86
N MET A 234 0.02 6.42 14.45
CA MET A 234 -1.44 6.60 14.43
C MET A 234 -2.00 7.31 13.19
N GLY A 235 -1.18 7.65 12.21
CA GLY A 235 -1.62 8.39 11.03
C GLY A 235 -2.03 9.84 11.31
N HIS A 236 -2.40 10.54 10.22
CA HIS A 236 -2.63 11.98 10.26
C HIS A 236 -3.95 12.36 10.96
N CYS A 237 -5.05 11.73 10.58
CA CYS A 237 -6.38 12.08 11.12
C CYS A 237 -6.46 11.86 12.64
N LEU A 238 -5.96 10.74 13.13
CA LEU A 238 -5.97 10.47 14.57
C LEU A 238 -5.01 11.38 15.34
N THR A 239 -3.88 11.78 14.73
CA THR A 239 -2.99 12.79 15.30
C THR A 239 -3.73 14.12 15.52
N TYR A 240 -4.53 14.56 14.55
CA TYR A 240 -5.34 15.78 14.68
C TYR A 240 -6.49 15.62 15.66
N HIS A 241 -7.11 14.45 15.75
CA HIS A 241 -8.10 14.14 16.78
C HIS A 241 -7.55 14.39 18.19
N LEU A 242 -6.32 13.95 18.46
CA LEU A 242 -5.62 14.24 19.73
C LEU A 242 -5.30 15.74 19.90
N GLY A 243 -5.02 16.45 18.80
CA GLY A 243 -4.80 17.89 18.80
C GLY A 243 -6.00 18.70 19.29
N GLY A 244 -7.21 18.19 19.17
CA GLY A 244 -8.45 18.78 19.70
C GLY A 244 -8.62 18.60 21.22
N GLY A 245 -7.65 18.02 21.94
CA GLY A 245 -7.73 17.78 23.38
C GLY A 245 -8.94 16.90 23.75
N GLN A 246 -9.58 17.19 24.87
CA GLN A 246 -10.73 16.40 25.34
C GLN A 246 -11.96 16.48 24.41
N GLY A 247 -12.05 17.50 23.58
CA GLY A 247 -13.10 17.65 22.56
C GLY A 247 -12.84 16.89 21.25
N GLY A 248 -11.64 16.34 21.08
CA GLY A 248 -11.26 15.54 19.93
C GLY A 248 -11.40 16.28 18.58
N MET A 249 -11.72 15.54 17.51
CA MET A 249 -11.82 16.09 16.17
C MET A 249 -12.92 17.15 16.02
N ALA A 250 -14.02 17.03 16.72
CA ALA A 250 -15.09 18.04 16.69
C ALA A 250 -14.58 19.42 17.14
N HIS A 251 -13.91 19.46 18.28
CA HIS A 251 -13.32 20.70 18.79
C HIS A 251 -12.24 21.25 17.87
N LEU A 252 -11.40 20.38 17.31
CA LEU A 252 -10.34 20.79 16.38
C LEU A 252 -10.93 21.44 15.13
N LEU A 253 -11.93 20.83 14.49
CA LEU A 253 -12.55 21.35 13.28
C LEU A 253 -13.22 22.69 13.54
N ASP A 254 -13.94 22.86 14.66
CA ASP A 254 -14.57 24.12 15.03
C ASP A 254 -13.53 25.21 15.32
N HIS A 255 -12.44 24.85 15.99
CA HIS A 255 -11.38 25.81 16.34
C HIS A 255 -10.58 26.30 15.13
N PHE A 256 -10.28 25.42 14.18
CA PHE A 256 -9.44 25.72 13.01
C PHE A 256 -10.23 26.06 11.73
N GLU A 257 -11.57 26.09 11.77
CA GLU A 257 -12.40 26.34 10.57
C GLU A 257 -11.98 27.62 9.82
N GLU A 258 -11.74 28.70 10.53
CA GLU A 258 -11.32 29.97 9.90
C GLU A 258 -9.88 29.92 9.40
N SER A 259 -8.97 29.27 10.13
CA SER A 259 -7.56 29.18 9.74
C SER A 259 -7.34 28.29 8.50
N LEU A 260 -8.23 27.34 8.23
CA LEU A 260 -8.19 26.55 6.99
C LEU A 260 -8.47 27.37 5.73
N LYS A 261 -9.04 28.56 5.87
CA LYS A 261 -9.26 29.49 4.74
C LYS A 261 -8.00 30.34 4.46
N GLU A 262 -7.03 30.35 5.36
CA GLU A 262 -5.79 31.08 5.18
C GLU A 262 -4.83 30.31 4.25
N PRO A 263 -4.06 31.01 3.40
CA PRO A 263 -3.20 30.38 2.41
C PRO A 263 -1.87 29.87 3.01
N TRP A 264 -1.92 28.97 4.00
CA TRP A 264 -0.72 28.36 4.57
C TRP A 264 -0.01 27.41 3.62
N THR A 265 -0.75 26.86 2.64
CA THR A 265 -0.23 25.98 1.60
C THR A 265 -0.70 26.46 0.23
N ARG A 266 -0.11 25.93 -0.86
CA ARG A 266 -0.55 26.19 -2.23
C ARG A 266 -1.69 25.28 -2.70
N LEU A 267 -2.25 24.51 -1.78
CA LEU A 267 -3.44 23.70 -2.02
C LEU A 267 -4.67 24.45 -1.51
N GLU A 268 -5.76 24.45 -2.30
CA GLU A 268 -7.03 24.96 -1.82
C GLU A 268 -7.60 24.03 -0.75
N ALA A 269 -8.03 24.60 0.38
CA ALA A 269 -8.74 23.86 1.40
C ALA A 269 -10.18 23.57 0.92
N PRO A 270 -10.73 22.39 1.23
CA PRO A 270 -12.14 22.12 0.97
C PRO A 270 -13.04 22.94 1.90
N GLU A 271 -14.28 23.22 1.45
CA GLU A 271 -15.31 23.75 2.34
C GLU A 271 -15.61 22.73 3.46
N LEU A 272 -15.53 23.16 4.73
CA LEU A 272 -15.88 22.34 5.89
C LEU A 272 -17.40 22.26 6.07
N THR A 273 -18.05 21.45 5.25
CA THR A 273 -19.49 21.17 5.40
C THR A 273 -19.75 20.38 6.69
N GLN A 274 -20.98 20.44 7.20
CA GLN A 274 -21.36 19.63 8.36
C GLN A 274 -21.14 18.14 8.11
N GLN A 275 -21.45 17.66 6.91
CA GLN A 275 -21.20 16.28 6.54
C GLN A 275 -19.70 15.90 6.63
N LEU A 276 -18.80 16.75 6.12
CA LEU A 276 -17.37 16.51 6.20
C LEU A 276 -16.87 16.43 7.65
N LYS A 277 -17.33 17.34 8.51
CA LYS A 277 -17.01 17.32 9.96
C LYS A 277 -17.49 16.02 10.60
N ASP A 278 -18.72 15.61 10.35
CA ASP A 278 -19.32 14.39 10.90
C ASP A 278 -18.55 13.14 10.44
N ASP A 279 -18.18 13.05 9.17
CA ASP A 279 -17.40 11.95 8.61
C ASP A 279 -16.01 11.85 9.24
N MET A 280 -15.32 12.99 9.41
CA MET A 280 -14.01 13.03 10.08
C MET A 280 -14.09 12.61 11.56
N VAL A 281 -15.07 13.10 12.29
CA VAL A 281 -15.30 12.73 13.71
C VAL A 281 -15.60 11.23 13.81
N ALA A 282 -16.53 10.74 13.01
CA ALA A 282 -16.92 9.31 13.03
C ALA A 282 -15.73 8.41 12.66
N GLY A 283 -14.96 8.77 11.64
CA GLY A 283 -13.77 8.03 11.23
C GLY A 283 -12.69 7.95 12.31
N CYS A 284 -12.39 9.07 12.98
CA CYS A 284 -11.42 9.13 14.07
C CYS A 284 -11.88 8.31 15.29
N LEU A 285 -13.16 8.42 15.67
CA LEU A 285 -13.73 7.65 16.79
C LEU A 285 -13.72 6.13 16.49
N SER A 286 -13.99 5.75 15.25
CA SER A 286 -13.91 4.36 14.81
C SER A 286 -12.47 3.82 14.93
N GLN A 287 -11.46 4.58 14.53
CA GLN A 287 -10.04 4.19 14.66
C GLN A 287 -9.62 4.12 16.14
N ALA A 288 -10.10 5.03 16.97
CA ALA A 288 -9.85 5.02 18.41
C ALA A 288 -10.42 3.76 19.10
N ASN A 289 -11.36 3.05 18.45
CA ASN A 289 -11.93 1.78 18.93
C ASN A 289 -12.38 1.82 20.40
N GLY A 290 -13.02 2.90 20.80
CA GLY A 290 -13.48 3.12 22.18
C GLY A 290 -12.41 3.62 23.14
N ALA A 291 -11.16 3.77 22.72
CA ALA A 291 -10.12 4.36 23.53
C ALA A 291 -10.40 5.86 23.75
N SER A 292 -10.22 6.31 24.98
CA SER A 292 -10.29 7.72 25.33
C SER A 292 -9.06 8.49 24.79
N ILE A 293 -9.16 9.80 24.67
CA ILE A 293 -8.03 10.66 24.28
C ILE A 293 -6.82 10.41 25.18
N ASN A 294 -7.02 10.24 26.49
CA ASN A 294 -5.91 9.99 27.42
C ASN A 294 -5.25 8.62 27.22
N GLU A 295 -5.99 7.61 26.78
CA GLU A 295 -5.42 6.30 26.43
C GLU A 295 -4.62 6.39 25.15
N LEU A 296 -5.15 7.02 24.11
CA LEU A 296 -4.43 7.26 22.86
C LEU A 296 -3.15 8.08 23.06
N ILE A 297 -3.18 9.09 23.94
CA ILE A 297 -1.99 9.87 24.30
C ILE A 297 -0.93 8.97 24.93
N ARG A 298 -1.29 8.11 25.88
CA ARG A 298 -0.34 7.19 26.53
C ARG A 298 0.25 6.20 25.54
N GLU A 299 -0.58 5.58 24.70
CA GLU A 299 -0.14 4.64 23.67
C GLU A 299 0.84 5.31 22.69
N ARG A 300 0.50 6.52 22.21
CA ARG A 300 1.38 7.32 21.37
C ARG A 300 2.72 7.58 22.05
N ASP A 301 2.71 8.06 23.29
CA ASP A 301 3.93 8.44 24.01
C ASP A 301 4.84 7.21 24.22
N ASP A 302 4.28 6.08 24.63
CA ASP A 302 5.02 4.83 24.84
C ASP A 302 5.64 4.32 23.53
N CYS A 303 4.86 4.31 22.44
CA CYS A 303 5.35 3.88 21.12
C CYS A 303 6.40 4.85 20.57
N LEU A 304 6.18 6.17 20.71
CA LEU A 304 7.10 7.19 20.24
C LEU A 304 8.46 7.10 20.95
N ILE A 305 8.47 6.90 22.26
CA ILE A 305 9.71 6.71 23.03
C ILE A 305 10.48 5.48 22.49
N ARG A 306 9.81 4.37 22.26
CA ARG A 306 10.44 3.15 21.73
C ARG A 306 11.01 3.35 20.32
N ILE A 307 10.28 4.06 19.43
CA ILE A 307 10.79 4.38 18.08
C ILE A 307 12.04 5.25 18.17
N MET A 308 12.01 6.29 19.01
CA MET A 308 13.16 7.18 19.21
C MET A 308 14.37 6.44 19.76
N GLN A 309 14.20 5.56 20.74
CA GLN A 309 15.26 4.74 21.31
C GLN A 309 15.86 3.82 20.24
N THR A 310 15.02 3.11 19.48
CA THR A 310 15.47 2.23 18.39
C THR A 310 16.25 3.00 17.32
N LEU A 311 15.80 4.19 16.95
CA LEU A 311 16.49 5.03 15.97
C LEU A 311 17.83 5.53 16.50
N GLN A 312 17.90 5.92 17.78
CA GLN A 312 19.12 6.36 18.41
C GLN A 312 20.14 5.21 18.50
N GLU A 313 19.76 4.06 19.03
CA GLU A 313 20.59 2.87 19.12
C GLU A 313 21.16 2.47 17.76
N TYR A 314 20.32 2.47 16.72
CA TYR A 314 20.76 2.17 15.36
C TYR A 314 21.83 3.15 14.87
N ARG A 315 21.61 4.46 15.07
CA ARG A 315 22.54 5.51 14.64
C ARG A 315 23.89 5.39 15.36
N GLU A 316 23.87 5.19 16.67
CA GLU A 316 25.08 4.99 17.48
C GLU A 316 25.88 3.76 17.01
N GLN A 317 25.21 2.64 16.77
CA GLN A 317 25.85 1.42 16.25
C GLN A 317 26.48 1.59 14.86
N GLN A 318 25.91 2.46 14.03
CA GLN A 318 26.41 2.72 12.68
C GLN A 318 27.38 3.92 12.60
N GLY A 319 27.64 4.63 13.70
CA GLY A 319 28.47 5.83 13.70
C GLY A 319 27.87 6.99 12.91
N ILE A 320 26.52 7.01 12.78
CA ILE A 320 25.78 8.03 12.04
C ILE A 320 25.50 9.19 12.97
N SER A 321 26.07 10.34 12.70
CA SER A 321 25.88 11.57 13.49
C SER A 321 24.71 12.46 13.07
N ARG A 322 23.79 11.94 12.26
CA ARG A 322 22.60 12.66 11.78
C ARG A 322 21.37 12.32 12.61
#